data_4604863096a9e3e72e6009be0dea16bf
#
_entry.id   4604863096a9e3e72e6009be0dea16bf
#
_cell.length_a   1.000
_cell.length_b   1.000
_cell.length_c   1.000
_cell.angle_alpha   90.00
_cell.angle_beta   90.00
_cell.angle_gamma   90.00
#
_symmetry.space_group_name_H-M   'P 1'
#
loop_
_entity.id
_entity.type
_entity.pdbx_description
1 polymer ?
#
loop_
_entity_poly.entity_id
_entity_poly.type
_entity_poly.pdbx_seq_one_letter_code
_entity_poly.pdbx_strand_id
1 'polypeptide(L)'
;MTILVDMDGVICTEEKTFERALAKPMPGAREALAALKAKGHTLIIYSARTWSELRMTEAWLKQHDIPYDGIHLGKPVADRILDDRAVRFTGWDAALKDLG
;
A
#
# COMPACT_ATOMS: atom_id res chain seq x y z
N MET A 1 9.12 1.74 -13.37
CA MET A 1 7.74 2.22 -13.58
C MET A 1 7.15 2.76 -12.28
N THR A 2 6.08 3.51 -12.37
CA THR A 2 5.35 3.98 -11.21
C THR A 2 4.23 3.00 -10.87
N ILE A 3 4.19 2.58 -9.60
CA ILE A 3 3.22 1.61 -9.11
C ILE A 3 2.40 2.26 -8.01
N LEU A 4 1.07 2.23 -8.14
CA LEU A 4 0.17 2.65 -7.09
C LEU A 4 -0.11 1.44 -6.21
N VAL A 5 0.10 1.58 -4.91
CA VAL A 5 -0.03 0.47 -3.95
C VAL A 5 -1.08 0.83 -2.91
N ASP A 6 -2.12 0.02 -2.81
CA ASP A 6 -3.13 0.21 -1.76
C ASP A 6 -2.53 -0.07 -0.38
N MET A 7 -3.14 0.49 0.64
CA MET A 7 -2.67 0.37 2.03
C MET A 7 -3.37 -0.74 2.79
N ASP A 8 -4.64 -0.53 3.13
CA ASP A 8 -5.41 -1.46 3.95
C ASP A 8 -5.72 -2.74 3.18
N GLY A 9 -5.33 -3.89 3.75
CA GLY A 9 -5.47 -5.18 3.09
C GLY A 9 -4.33 -5.56 2.15
N VAL A 10 -3.38 -4.66 1.91
CA VAL A 10 -2.24 -4.88 0.99
C VAL A 10 -0.92 -4.69 1.73
N ILE A 11 -0.67 -3.51 2.28
CA ILE A 11 0.55 -3.23 3.06
C ILE A 11 0.34 -3.61 4.52
N CYS A 12 -0.84 -3.38 5.04
CA CYS A 12 -1.20 -3.67 6.43
C CYS A 12 -2.54 -4.36 6.52
N THR A 13 -2.83 -4.90 7.70
CA THR A 13 -4.15 -5.49 7.98
C THR A 13 -5.23 -4.40 7.91
N GLU A 14 -6.43 -4.79 7.48
CA GLU A 14 -7.57 -3.88 7.46
C GLU A 14 -8.21 -3.82 8.84
N GLU A 15 -8.20 -2.63 9.45
CA GLU A 15 -8.76 -2.40 10.77
C GLU A 15 -9.83 -1.32 10.70
N LYS A 16 -10.62 -1.19 11.77
CA LYS A 16 -11.55 -0.07 11.90
C LYS A 16 -10.76 1.23 11.94
N THR A 17 -11.36 2.31 11.46
CA THR A 17 -10.68 3.61 11.34
C THR A 17 -9.93 4.02 12.60
N PHE A 18 -10.56 3.88 13.77
CA PHE A 18 -9.95 4.30 15.04
C PHE A 18 -8.90 3.31 15.56
N GLU A 19 -8.72 2.15 14.92
CA GLU A 19 -7.72 1.14 15.27
C GLU A 19 -6.58 1.05 14.26
N ARG A 20 -6.58 1.87 13.22
CA ARG A 20 -5.60 1.77 12.12
C ARG A 20 -4.16 1.96 12.58
N ALA A 21 -3.93 2.72 13.65
CA ALA A 21 -2.59 2.86 14.21
C ALA A 21 -2.04 1.53 14.74
N LEU A 22 -2.91 0.58 15.05
CA LEU A 22 -2.56 -0.75 15.58
C LEU A 22 -2.50 -1.83 14.49
N ALA A 23 -2.71 -1.47 13.23
CA ALA A 23 -2.64 -2.42 12.13
C ALA A 23 -1.25 -3.09 12.08
N LYS A 24 -1.23 -4.32 11.60
CA LYS A 24 0.01 -5.08 11.45
C LYS A 24 0.43 -5.12 9.99
N PRO A 25 1.73 -5.13 9.70
CA PRO A 25 2.20 -5.32 8.34
C PRO A 25 1.71 -6.64 7.77
N MET A 26 1.31 -6.63 6.49
CA MET A 26 1.00 -7.88 5.78
C MET A 26 2.28 -8.68 5.56
N PRO A 27 2.20 -10.03 5.59
CA PRO A 27 3.38 -10.85 5.36
C PRO A 27 4.08 -10.52 4.05
N GLY A 28 5.38 -10.24 4.13
CA GLY A 28 6.20 -9.95 2.95
C GLY A 28 6.08 -8.55 2.37
N ALA A 29 5.23 -7.68 2.94
CA ALA A 29 4.99 -6.34 2.38
C ALA A 29 6.27 -5.50 2.33
N ARG A 30 6.96 -5.35 3.45
CA ARG A 30 8.17 -4.53 3.53
C ARG A 30 9.25 -5.03 2.56
N GLU A 31 9.49 -6.33 2.58
CA GLU A 31 10.52 -6.95 1.74
C GLU A 31 10.19 -6.81 0.26
N ALA A 32 8.92 -6.99 -0.10
CA ALA A 32 8.47 -6.85 -1.48
C ALA A 32 8.61 -5.41 -1.97
N LEU A 33 8.19 -4.44 -1.17
CA LEU A 33 8.29 -3.03 -1.54
C LEU A 33 9.75 -2.60 -1.64
N ALA A 34 10.60 -3.10 -0.74
CA ALA A 34 12.05 -2.85 -0.82
C ALA A 34 12.64 -3.42 -2.12
N ALA A 35 12.21 -4.62 -2.52
CA ALA A 35 12.66 -5.24 -3.76
C ALA A 35 12.23 -4.43 -4.99
N LEU A 36 11.00 -3.92 -5.00
CA LEU A 36 10.50 -3.07 -6.08
C LEU A 36 11.28 -1.77 -6.15
N LYS A 37 11.60 -1.16 -5.00
CA LYS A 37 12.43 0.04 -4.97
C LYS A 37 13.83 -0.24 -5.51
N ALA A 38 14.42 -1.37 -5.14
CA ALA A 38 15.75 -1.75 -5.61
C ALA A 38 15.80 -1.93 -7.14
N LYS A 39 14.67 -2.29 -7.76
CA LYS A 39 14.54 -2.38 -9.21
C LYS A 39 14.32 -1.03 -9.89
N GLY A 40 14.25 0.04 -9.14
CA GLY A 40 14.09 1.39 -9.68
C GLY A 40 12.65 1.86 -9.85
N HIS A 41 11.67 1.13 -9.29
CA HIS A 41 10.27 1.55 -9.37
C HIS A 41 9.97 2.70 -8.40
N THR A 42 9.03 3.55 -8.80
CA THR A 42 8.47 4.60 -7.94
C THR A 42 7.20 4.07 -7.32
N LEU A 43 7.13 4.11 -5.99
CA LEU A 43 6.00 3.55 -5.24
C LEU A 43 5.15 4.68 -4.64
N ILE A 44 3.89 4.76 -5.05
CA ILE A 44 2.94 5.73 -4.53
C ILE A 44 1.86 4.97 -3.76
N ILE A 45 1.74 5.25 -2.48
CA ILE A 45 0.66 4.66 -1.68
C ILE A 45 -0.64 5.36 -2.07
N TYR A 46 -1.65 4.60 -2.44
CA TYR A 46 -2.93 5.09 -2.92
C TYR A 46 -4.05 4.47 -2.10
N SER A 47 -4.66 5.25 -1.20
CA SER A 47 -5.55 4.73 -0.17
C SER A 47 -6.85 5.52 -0.08
N ALA A 48 -7.94 4.82 0.28
CA ALA A 48 -9.23 5.45 0.57
C ALA A 48 -9.28 6.11 1.94
N ARG A 49 -8.21 6.02 2.75
CA ARG A 49 -8.13 6.77 3.99
C ARG A 49 -8.30 8.25 3.72
N THR A 50 -8.86 9.00 4.68
CA THR A 50 -9.02 10.44 4.53
C THR A 50 -7.69 11.17 4.73
N TRP A 51 -7.57 12.37 4.17
CA TRP A 51 -6.37 13.19 4.34
C TRP A 51 -6.11 13.59 5.80
N SER A 52 -7.14 13.56 6.66
CA SER A 52 -6.96 13.79 8.09
C SER A 52 -6.15 12.69 8.77
N GLU A 53 -6.01 11.52 8.14
CA GLU A 53 -5.24 10.39 8.65
C GLU A 53 -3.78 10.39 8.16
N LEU A 54 -3.36 11.43 7.43
CA LEU A 54 -2.04 11.45 6.80
C LEU A 54 -0.91 11.27 7.82
N ARG A 55 -0.90 12.04 8.89
CA ARG A 55 0.19 11.97 9.88
C ARG A 55 0.27 10.62 10.57
N MET A 56 -0.87 10.06 10.92
CA MET A 56 -0.93 8.73 11.55
C MET A 56 -0.44 7.67 10.57
N THR A 57 -0.85 7.76 9.31
CA THR A 57 -0.44 6.83 8.27
C THR A 57 1.07 6.90 8.03
N GLU A 58 1.62 8.11 7.90
CA GLU A 58 3.07 8.29 7.74
C GLU A 58 3.86 7.77 8.94
N ALA A 59 3.36 8.00 10.16
CA ALA A 59 4.01 7.50 11.38
C ALA A 59 4.04 5.97 11.39
N TRP A 60 2.94 5.33 10.98
CA TRP A 60 2.85 3.88 10.90
C TRP A 60 3.86 3.32 9.87
N LEU A 61 3.92 3.93 8.70
CA LEU A 61 4.84 3.51 7.63
C LEU A 61 6.30 3.62 8.10
N LYS A 62 6.64 4.69 8.78
CA LYS A 62 7.97 4.89 9.33
C LYS A 62 8.29 3.87 10.41
N GLN A 63 7.35 3.62 11.32
CA GLN A 63 7.52 2.66 12.41
C GLN A 63 7.83 1.25 11.88
N HIS A 64 7.22 0.87 10.77
CA HIS A 64 7.36 -0.48 10.19
C HIS A 64 8.36 -0.55 9.03
N ASP A 65 9.12 0.52 8.81
CA ASP A 65 10.15 0.59 7.78
C ASP A 65 9.64 0.27 6.37
N ILE A 66 8.43 0.74 6.05
CA ILE A 66 7.84 0.55 4.73
C ILE A 66 8.41 1.59 3.77
N PRO A 67 9.11 1.19 2.70
CA PRO A 67 9.62 2.16 1.73
C PRO A 67 8.52 2.60 0.77
N TYR A 68 8.48 3.90 0.48
CA TYR A 68 7.56 4.48 -0.50
C TYR A 68 8.11 5.85 -0.93
N ASP A 69 7.64 6.33 -2.07
CA ASP A 69 8.10 7.63 -2.59
C ASP A 69 7.06 8.73 -2.41
N GLY A 70 5.79 8.37 -2.42
CA GLY A 70 4.71 9.33 -2.26
C GLY A 70 3.46 8.68 -1.69
N ILE A 71 2.52 9.51 -1.31
CA ILE A 71 1.26 9.05 -0.73
C ILE A 71 0.10 9.90 -1.28
N HIS A 72 -0.98 9.24 -1.66
CA HIS A 72 -2.19 9.87 -2.12
C HIS A 72 -3.38 9.25 -1.39
N LEU A 73 -4.02 10.03 -0.53
CA LEU A 73 -5.20 9.60 0.22
C LEU A 73 -6.47 10.09 -0.47
N GLY A 74 -7.62 9.68 0.03
CA GLY A 74 -8.89 10.10 -0.55
C GLY A 74 -9.28 9.35 -1.82
N LYS A 75 -8.72 8.15 -2.04
CA LYS A 75 -9.13 7.29 -3.16
C LYS A 75 -10.64 7.02 -3.06
N PRO A 76 -11.39 7.13 -4.18
CA PRO A 76 -12.82 6.82 -4.17
C PRO A 76 -13.09 5.39 -3.70
N VAL A 77 -14.04 5.22 -2.79
CA VAL A 77 -14.48 3.91 -2.35
C VAL A 77 -15.50 3.36 -3.34
N ALA A 78 -15.25 2.16 -3.86
CA ALA A 78 -16.11 1.54 -4.86
C ALA A 78 -16.11 0.02 -4.69
N ASP A 79 -17.17 -0.63 -5.13
CA ASP A 79 -17.26 -2.10 -5.07
C ASP A 79 -16.33 -2.76 -6.08
N ARG A 80 -16.11 -2.12 -7.23
CA ARG A 80 -15.26 -2.63 -8.31
C ARG A 80 -14.49 -1.49 -8.96
N ILE A 81 -13.32 -1.82 -9.44
CA ILE A 81 -12.47 -0.90 -10.21
C ILE A 81 -12.27 -1.53 -11.58
N LEU A 82 -12.72 -0.82 -12.62
CA LEU A 82 -12.51 -1.25 -13.99
C LEU A 82 -11.33 -0.47 -14.54
N ASP A 83 -10.20 -1.15 -14.71
CA ASP A 83 -8.93 -0.53 -15.06
C ASP A 83 -8.08 -1.54 -15.85
N ASP A 84 -7.43 -1.08 -16.91
CA ASP A 84 -6.61 -1.93 -17.78
C ASP A 84 -5.19 -2.16 -17.24
N ARG A 85 -4.81 -1.50 -16.15
CA ARG A 85 -3.47 -1.59 -15.55
C ARG A 85 -3.47 -2.21 -14.16
N ALA A 86 -4.64 -2.46 -13.59
CA ALA A 86 -4.77 -2.94 -12.24
C ALA A 86 -4.34 -4.41 -12.14
N VAL A 87 -3.58 -4.71 -11.10
CA VAL A 87 -3.24 -6.08 -10.71
C VAL A 87 -3.98 -6.36 -9.42
N ARG A 88 -4.80 -7.41 -9.40
CA ARG A 88 -5.52 -7.79 -8.20
C ARG A 88 -4.56 -8.42 -7.19
N PHE A 89 -4.53 -7.85 -5.99
CA PHE A 89 -3.66 -8.34 -4.93
C PHE A 89 -4.21 -9.65 -4.34
N THR A 90 -3.39 -10.70 -4.35
CA THR A 90 -3.68 -11.98 -3.71
C THR A 90 -2.56 -12.42 -2.77
N GLY A 91 -1.55 -11.59 -2.61
CA GLY A 91 -0.38 -11.84 -1.78
C GLY A 91 0.85 -11.24 -2.43
N TRP A 92 1.88 -10.98 -1.63
CA TRP A 92 3.07 -10.30 -2.12
C TRP A 92 3.93 -11.16 -3.05
N ASP A 93 3.96 -12.48 -2.84
CA ASP A 93 4.72 -13.37 -3.75
C ASP A 93 4.14 -13.32 -5.16
N ALA A 94 2.80 -13.43 -5.28
CA ALA A 94 2.12 -13.34 -6.56
C ALA A 94 2.26 -11.95 -7.18
N ALA A 95 2.13 -10.91 -6.36
CA ALA A 95 2.25 -9.52 -6.82
C ALA A 95 3.63 -9.24 -7.43
N LEU A 96 4.69 -9.70 -6.80
CA LEU A 96 6.04 -9.54 -7.33
C LEU A 96 6.22 -10.22 -8.69
N LYS A 97 5.64 -11.40 -8.87
CA LYS A 97 5.68 -12.10 -10.15
C LYS A 97 4.92 -11.33 -11.23
N ASP A 98 3.73 -10.83 -10.89
CA ASP A 98 2.90 -10.08 -11.83
C ASP A 98 3.52 -8.74 -12.24
N LEU A 99 4.21 -8.09 -11.32
CA LEU A 99 4.83 -6.79 -11.58
C LEU A 99 6.20 -6.91 -12.28
N GLY A 100 6.76 -8.08 -12.26
CA GLY A 100 8.08 -8.31 -12.87
C GLY A 100 9.20 -7.79 -12.03
#